data_5d43ad2a80775eef1890009c8bcda782
#
_entry.id   5d43ad2a80775eef1890009c8bcda782
#
_cell.length_a   1.000
_cell.length_b   1.000
_cell.length_c   1.000
_cell.angle_alpha   90.00
_cell.angle_beta   90.00
_cell.angle_gamma   90.00
#
_symmetry.space_group_name_H-M   'P 1'
#
loop_
_entity.id
_entity.type
_entity.pdbx_description
1 polymer ?
#
loop_
_entity_poly.entity_id
_entity_poly.type
_entity_poly.pdbx_seq_one_letter_code
_entity_poly.pdbx_strand_id
1 'polypeptide(L)'
;MTDIGSSDGHWMRLALAEALAAAVDGEVPVGAVVVKDGMVIGRGRNAPIGAHDPSAHAEMQALRAAARHLGNYRLDGCALYVTLEPCAMCSGAMLHARLARVVYGTPDPKTGAAGSVLNLFAEPRLNHQTRVDALADPHLAAECAALLTRFFKERRMPAPFPLRDDALRTPDAAFDALPGYPWAPHYLSDLPALGGLRLHYLDEGPREAPRTWLCLHGNPAWSYLYRKMIPVLLDAGDRVVAPDLIGFGKSDKPKKDSFHAFSIHRQVLLEFIERLDLKNVVLVVQDWGGLLGLTLPMAAPQRYRGLLVMNTTLGTGDSPLSPGFLAWREMCAKNPEFGVGRLFARGNPQMSAEECAAYDAPFPDRGHRAALRAFPPMVPDAPDADGAAVSRQARDFWRDDWTGQTLMAIGAQDPVLGEPVMRALRAVIRNCPEPMVLPQAGHFVQEHGEAIARSAVAHFGTDGFRPTAIV
;
A
#
# COMPACT_ATOMS: atom_id res chain seq x y z
N MET A 1 6.96 0.75 -56.89
CA MET A 1 6.43 0.07 -55.69
C MET A 1 6.73 1.00 -54.53
N THR A 2 5.78 1.85 -54.15
CA THR A 2 5.91 2.77 -53.01
C THR A 2 5.92 1.95 -51.73
N ASP A 3 6.85 2.23 -50.84
CA ASP A 3 7.12 1.58 -49.58
C ASP A 3 5.91 1.73 -48.62
N ILE A 4 4.96 0.78 -48.67
CA ILE A 4 3.74 0.76 -47.89
C ILE A 4 4.04 0.56 -46.38
N GLY A 5 5.19 -0.04 -46.06
CA GLY A 5 5.58 -0.31 -44.66
C GLY A 5 6.00 0.93 -43.87
N SER A 6 6.58 1.94 -44.53
CA SER A 6 6.98 3.18 -43.84
C SER A 6 5.79 4.09 -43.47
N SER A 7 4.70 4.03 -44.25
CA SER A 7 3.50 4.85 -44.00
C SER A 7 2.65 4.30 -42.86
N ASP A 8 2.45 2.98 -42.77
CA ASP A 8 1.65 2.35 -41.68
C ASP A 8 2.32 2.55 -40.32
N GLY A 9 3.65 2.43 -40.24
CA GLY A 9 4.39 2.72 -39.00
C GLY A 9 4.28 4.19 -38.54
N HIS A 10 4.24 5.13 -39.50
CA HIS A 10 4.05 6.54 -39.17
C HIS A 10 2.68 6.79 -38.52
N TRP A 11 1.60 6.28 -39.11
CA TRP A 11 0.24 6.45 -38.62
C TRP A 11 0.00 5.73 -37.30
N MET A 12 0.60 4.54 -37.14
CA MET A 12 0.51 3.79 -35.87
C MET A 12 1.23 4.52 -34.72
N ARG A 13 2.36 5.22 -34.98
CA ARG A 13 2.98 6.06 -33.94
C ARG A 13 2.09 7.21 -33.50
N LEU A 14 1.31 7.81 -34.40
CA LEU A 14 0.33 8.81 -34.03
C LEU A 14 -0.83 8.23 -33.21
N ALA A 15 -1.28 7.02 -33.54
CA ALA A 15 -2.27 6.31 -32.71
C ALA A 15 -1.70 5.96 -31.32
N LEU A 16 -0.42 5.56 -31.25
CA LEU A 16 0.28 5.26 -30.00
C LEU A 16 0.42 6.52 -29.10
N ALA A 17 0.64 7.68 -29.71
CA ALA A 17 0.64 8.96 -28.95
C ALA A 17 -0.72 9.25 -28.31
N GLU A 18 -1.85 8.97 -29.00
CA GLU A 18 -3.19 9.09 -28.41
C GLU A 18 -3.40 8.05 -27.30
N ALA A 19 -2.88 6.82 -27.45
CA ALA A 19 -2.94 5.81 -26.40
C ALA A 19 -2.15 6.22 -25.13
N LEU A 20 -0.98 6.84 -25.29
CA LEU A 20 -0.20 7.37 -24.17
C LEU A 20 -0.97 8.49 -23.44
N ALA A 21 -1.63 9.36 -24.19
CA ALA A 21 -2.48 10.40 -23.61
C ALA A 21 -3.67 9.81 -22.84
N ALA A 22 -4.31 8.74 -23.35
CA ALA A 22 -5.34 8.01 -22.60
C ALA A 22 -4.81 7.47 -21.26
N ALA A 23 -3.59 6.91 -21.26
CA ALA A 23 -2.94 6.42 -20.03
C ALA A 23 -2.75 7.52 -18.98
N VAL A 24 -2.35 8.72 -19.40
CA VAL A 24 -2.19 9.90 -18.52
C VAL A 24 -3.53 10.30 -17.91
N ASP A 25 -4.60 10.27 -18.72
CA ASP A 25 -5.98 10.57 -18.26
C ASP A 25 -6.59 9.44 -17.40
N GLY A 26 -5.84 8.38 -17.17
CA GLY A 26 -6.33 7.26 -16.37
C GLY A 26 -7.19 6.24 -17.12
N GLU A 27 -7.28 6.32 -18.43
CA GLU A 27 -8.05 5.41 -19.29
C GLU A 27 -7.19 4.24 -19.80
N VAL A 28 -7.84 3.16 -20.24
CA VAL A 28 -7.13 2.06 -20.92
C VAL A 28 -6.41 2.61 -22.15
N PRO A 29 -5.08 2.39 -22.29
CA PRO A 29 -4.26 3.07 -23.28
C PRO A 29 -4.51 2.50 -24.70
N VAL A 30 -5.61 2.92 -25.29
CA VAL A 30 -5.95 2.67 -26.70
C VAL A 30 -6.08 4.01 -27.41
N GLY A 31 -5.44 4.13 -28.55
CA GLY A 31 -5.51 5.32 -29.40
C GLY A 31 -5.75 4.94 -30.85
N ALA A 32 -6.42 5.82 -31.58
CA ALA A 32 -6.75 5.62 -33.00
C ALA A 32 -6.64 6.91 -33.80
N VAL A 33 -6.25 6.79 -35.09
CA VAL A 33 -6.28 7.87 -36.07
C VAL A 33 -6.97 7.41 -37.35
N VAL A 34 -7.74 8.31 -37.96
CA VAL A 34 -8.31 8.11 -39.29
C VAL A 34 -7.55 8.96 -40.29
N VAL A 35 -7.10 8.34 -41.37
CA VAL A 35 -6.25 8.95 -42.43
C VAL A 35 -6.99 8.91 -43.77
N LYS A 36 -6.92 10.01 -44.51
CA LYS A 36 -7.39 10.14 -45.87
C LYS A 36 -6.36 10.96 -46.68
N ASP A 37 -6.04 10.51 -47.87
CA ASP A 37 -5.13 11.21 -48.82
C ASP A 37 -3.83 11.70 -48.15
N GLY A 38 -3.23 10.87 -47.27
CA GLY A 38 -1.98 11.18 -46.58
C GLY A 38 -2.14 12.19 -45.42
N MET A 39 -3.35 12.49 -44.98
CA MET A 39 -3.60 13.40 -43.84
C MET A 39 -4.43 12.76 -42.75
N VAL A 40 -4.13 13.07 -41.50
CA VAL A 40 -4.96 12.69 -40.35
C VAL A 40 -6.19 13.59 -40.30
N ILE A 41 -7.38 13.03 -40.48
CA ILE A 41 -8.67 13.73 -40.44
C ILE A 41 -9.48 13.46 -39.18
N GLY A 42 -9.05 12.49 -38.35
CA GLY A 42 -9.69 12.18 -37.08
C GLY A 42 -8.71 11.54 -36.10
N ARG A 43 -8.78 11.93 -34.84
CA ARG A 43 -8.03 11.36 -33.73
C ARG A 43 -8.98 10.93 -32.64
N GLY A 44 -8.62 9.88 -31.91
CA GLY A 44 -9.41 9.40 -30.78
C GLY A 44 -8.53 8.64 -29.79
N ARG A 45 -8.91 8.73 -28.54
CA ARG A 45 -8.35 7.94 -27.45
C ARG A 45 -9.46 7.43 -26.56
N ASN A 46 -9.26 6.33 -25.87
CA ASN A 46 -10.23 5.84 -24.91
C ASN A 46 -10.56 6.91 -23.86
N ALA A 47 -11.84 7.03 -23.55
CA ALA A 47 -12.39 7.91 -22.53
C ALA A 47 -13.65 7.36 -21.84
N PRO A 48 -13.90 6.04 -21.73
CA PRO A 48 -15.12 5.50 -21.14
C PRO A 48 -15.36 5.96 -19.70
N ILE A 49 -14.30 6.02 -18.89
CA ILE A 49 -14.38 6.41 -17.47
C ILE A 49 -14.66 7.90 -17.34
N GLY A 50 -13.83 8.74 -17.94
CA GLY A 50 -13.94 10.19 -17.84
C GLY A 50 -15.19 10.76 -18.49
N ALA A 51 -15.67 10.14 -19.58
CA ALA A 51 -16.90 10.55 -20.27
C ALA A 51 -18.18 9.89 -19.71
N HIS A 52 -18.08 8.91 -18.81
CA HIS A 52 -19.19 8.06 -18.37
C HIS A 52 -19.98 7.44 -19.55
N ASP A 53 -19.26 7.08 -20.63
CA ASP A 53 -19.83 6.56 -21.87
C ASP A 53 -19.14 5.24 -22.27
N PRO A 54 -19.84 4.08 -22.19
CA PRO A 54 -19.26 2.78 -22.54
C PRO A 54 -18.89 2.67 -24.02
N SER A 55 -19.36 3.58 -24.87
CA SER A 55 -19.00 3.63 -26.30
C SER A 55 -17.83 4.56 -26.61
N ALA A 56 -17.26 5.26 -25.64
CA ALA A 56 -16.16 6.21 -25.83
C ALA A 56 -14.80 5.52 -26.05
N HIS A 57 -14.77 4.50 -26.93
CA HIS A 57 -13.54 3.87 -27.39
C HIS A 57 -12.77 4.77 -28.35
N ALA A 58 -11.47 4.59 -28.45
CA ALA A 58 -10.57 5.37 -29.29
C ALA A 58 -11.04 5.43 -30.75
N GLU A 59 -11.44 4.29 -31.29
CA GLU A 59 -11.93 4.15 -32.64
C GLU A 59 -13.22 4.95 -32.86
N MET A 60 -14.16 4.86 -31.91
CA MET A 60 -15.42 5.59 -31.97
C MET A 60 -15.18 7.10 -31.95
N GLN A 61 -14.25 7.58 -31.14
CA GLN A 61 -13.86 8.98 -31.08
C GLN A 61 -13.19 9.44 -32.40
N ALA A 62 -12.28 8.63 -32.94
CA ALA A 62 -11.61 8.92 -34.22
C ALA A 62 -12.59 8.95 -35.40
N LEU A 63 -13.52 7.99 -35.48
CA LEU A 63 -14.56 7.94 -36.50
C LEU A 63 -15.47 9.17 -36.45
N ARG A 64 -15.93 9.54 -35.26
CA ARG A 64 -16.77 10.75 -35.05
C ARG A 64 -16.02 12.03 -35.43
N ALA A 65 -14.73 12.13 -35.12
CA ALA A 65 -13.91 13.27 -35.49
C ALA A 65 -13.75 13.35 -37.02
N ALA A 66 -13.42 12.24 -37.69
CA ALA A 66 -13.31 12.16 -39.14
C ALA A 66 -14.61 12.48 -39.86
N ALA A 67 -15.74 11.96 -39.35
CA ALA A 67 -17.07 12.23 -39.90
C ALA A 67 -17.43 13.72 -39.84
N ARG A 68 -17.13 14.38 -38.72
CA ARG A 68 -17.31 15.83 -38.59
C ARG A 68 -16.40 16.62 -39.53
N HIS A 69 -15.12 16.19 -39.70
CA HIS A 69 -14.19 16.82 -40.60
C HIS A 69 -14.65 16.76 -42.06
N LEU A 70 -15.19 15.61 -42.49
CA LEU A 70 -15.68 15.44 -43.87
C LEU A 70 -17.11 15.92 -44.07
N GLY A 71 -17.84 16.28 -43.01
CA GLY A 71 -19.29 16.60 -43.11
C GLY A 71 -20.13 15.41 -43.57
N ASN A 72 -19.64 14.17 -43.40
CA ASN A 72 -20.30 12.95 -43.90
C ASN A 72 -20.02 11.78 -42.93
N TYR A 73 -21.04 10.95 -42.66
CA TYR A 73 -20.88 9.74 -41.85
C TYR A 73 -20.15 8.61 -42.60
N ARG A 74 -20.14 8.64 -43.95
CA ARG A 74 -19.39 7.71 -44.80
C ARG A 74 -17.99 8.20 -44.97
N LEU A 75 -17.05 7.33 -44.60
CA LEU A 75 -15.62 7.60 -44.63
C LEU A 75 -14.96 6.79 -45.78
N ASP A 76 -15.59 6.83 -46.94
CA ASP A 76 -15.11 6.11 -48.15
C ASP A 76 -13.67 6.54 -48.46
N GLY A 77 -12.81 5.55 -48.75
CA GLY A 77 -11.38 5.76 -49.04
C GLY A 77 -10.51 6.07 -47.83
N CYS A 78 -11.06 6.13 -46.60
CA CYS A 78 -10.29 6.35 -45.38
C CYS A 78 -9.68 5.05 -44.85
N ALA A 79 -8.51 5.17 -44.21
CA ALA A 79 -7.90 4.11 -43.41
C ALA A 79 -7.90 4.48 -41.92
N LEU A 80 -8.16 3.52 -41.05
CA LEU A 80 -8.07 3.68 -39.59
C LEU A 80 -6.90 2.89 -39.05
N TYR A 81 -6.10 3.53 -38.20
CA TYR A 81 -5.01 2.91 -37.44
C TYR A 81 -5.34 2.94 -35.96
N VAL A 82 -5.24 1.79 -35.28
CA VAL A 82 -5.61 1.64 -33.87
C VAL A 82 -4.57 0.76 -33.17
N THR A 83 -4.21 1.09 -31.94
CA THR A 83 -3.16 0.38 -31.20
C THR A 83 -3.56 -1.02 -30.74
N LEU A 84 -4.87 -1.31 -30.62
CA LEU A 84 -5.43 -2.60 -30.20
C LEU A 84 -6.44 -3.10 -31.24
N GLU A 85 -6.54 -4.42 -31.41
CA GLU A 85 -7.57 -5.03 -32.25
C GLU A 85 -8.97 -4.54 -31.85
N PRO A 86 -9.80 -4.05 -32.82
CA PRO A 86 -11.09 -3.48 -32.50
C PRO A 86 -12.08 -4.54 -32.01
N CYS A 87 -12.88 -4.16 -31.03
CA CYS A 87 -13.99 -4.97 -30.53
C CYS A 87 -15.18 -5.01 -31.49
N ALA A 88 -16.18 -5.83 -31.20
CA ALA A 88 -17.37 -5.98 -32.07
C ALA A 88 -18.14 -4.67 -32.31
N MET A 89 -18.27 -3.82 -31.29
CA MET A 89 -18.91 -2.50 -31.40
C MET A 89 -18.17 -1.60 -32.38
N CYS A 90 -16.86 -1.48 -32.22
CA CYS A 90 -16.01 -0.62 -33.06
C CYS A 90 -15.94 -1.17 -34.49
N SER A 91 -15.79 -2.48 -34.67
CA SER A 91 -15.78 -3.14 -35.96
C SER A 91 -17.11 -2.91 -36.72
N GLY A 92 -18.26 -3.02 -36.04
CA GLY A 92 -19.55 -2.67 -36.60
C GLY A 92 -19.62 -1.22 -37.05
N ALA A 93 -19.14 -0.28 -36.23
CA ALA A 93 -19.10 1.14 -36.58
C ALA A 93 -18.21 1.43 -37.80
N MET A 94 -17.06 0.75 -37.92
CA MET A 94 -16.13 0.86 -39.06
C MET A 94 -16.78 0.41 -40.36
N LEU A 95 -17.50 -0.71 -40.33
CA LEU A 95 -18.26 -1.22 -41.49
C LEU A 95 -19.40 -0.27 -41.90
N HIS A 96 -20.13 0.28 -40.93
CA HIS A 96 -21.15 1.30 -41.20
C HIS A 96 -20.56 2.60 -41.76
N ALA A 97 -19.39 3.00 -41.27
CA ALA A 97 -18.66 4.15 -41.81
C ALA A 97 -18.02 3.90 -43.19
N ARG A 98 -18.01 2.66 -43.67
CA ARG A 98 -17.45 2.24 -44.97
C ARG A 98 -15.94 2.53 -45.11
N LEU A 99 -15.17 2.28 -44.05
CA LEU A 99 -13.72 2.38 -44.13
C LEU A 99 -13.15 1.44 -45.22
N ALA A 100 -12.19 1.93 -45.99
CA ALA A 100 -11.49 1.12 -46.95
C ALA A 100 -10.52 0.14 -46.28
N ARG A 101 -9.86 0.57 -45.20
CA ARG A 101 -8.86 -0.23 -44.52
C ARG A 101 -8.80 0.03 -43.03
N VAL A 102 -8.49 -1.01 -42.23
CA VAL A 102 -8.16 -0.93 -40.78
C VAL A 102 -6.81 -1.62 -40.57
N VAL A 103 -5.93 -0.97 -39.78
CA VAL A 103 -4.67 -1.56 -39.36
C VAL A 103 -4.62 -1.51 -37.81
N TYR A 104 -4.45 -2.66 -37.16
CA TYR A 104 -4.34 -2.72 -35.71
C TYR A 104 -2.94 -3.13 -35.25
N GLY A 105 -2.52 -2.58 -34.09
CA GLY A 105 -1.18 -2.76 -33.53
C GLY A 105 -0.98 -4.13 -32.88
N THR A 106 -1.87 -4.53 -31.98
CA THR A 106 -1.77 -5.81 -31.26
C THR A 106 -3.13 -6.53 -31.18
N PRO A 107 -3.15 -7.88 -31.23
CA PRO A 107 -4.38 -8.67 -31.06
C PRO A 107 -5.02 -8.48 -29.68
N ASP A 108 -6.35 -8.62 -29.60
CA ASP A 108 -7.10 -8.70 -28.34
C ASP A 108 -7.74 -10.09 -28.18
N PRO A 109 -7.13 -11.00 -27.37
CA PRO A 109 -7.65 -12.35 -27.19
C PRO A 109 -8.95 -12.42 -26.37
N LYS A 110 -9.46 -11.30 -25.85
CA LYS A 110 -10.66 -11.25 -25.01
C LYS A 110 -11.89 -10.72 -25.72
N THR A 111 -11.73 -9.67 -26.54
CA THR A 111 -12.84 -8.96 -27.18
C THR A 111 -12.61 -8.62 -28.62
N GLY A 112 -11.47 -9.00 -29.20
CA GLY A 112 -11.08 -8.69 -30.57
C GLY A 112 -12.05 -9.28 -31.61
N ALA A 113 -12.47 -8.47 -32.57
CA ALA A 113 -13.44 -8.84 -33.59
C ALA A 113 -12.89 -8.75 -35.03
N ALA A 114 -11.57 -8.77 -35.17
CA ALA A 114 -10.84 -8.83 -36.45
C ALA A 114 -10.05 -10.15 -36.63
N GLY A 115 -10.38 -11.18 -35.86
CA GLY A 115 -9.80 -12.52 -35.98
C GLY A 115 -9.46 -13.22 -34.68
N SER A 116 -9.30 -12.49 -33.55
CA SER A 116 -8.91 -13.10 -32.26
C SER A 116 -10.05 -13.86 -31.58
N VAL A 117 -11.25 -13.29 -31.49
CA VAL A 117 -12.44 -13.91 -30.86
C VAL A 117 -13.55 -14.07 -31.89
N LEU A 118 -13.83 -13.01 -32.63
CA LEU A 118 -14.78 -12.95 -33.73
C LEU A 118 -14.06 -12.42 -34.96
N ASN A 119 -14.64 -12.60 -36.14
CA ASN A 119 -14.18 -11.95 -37.35
C ASN A 119 -15.35 -11.34 -38.13
N LEU A 120 -15.74 -10.13 -37.77
CA LEU A 120 -16.84 -9.40 -38.42
C LEU A 120 -16.45 -8.96 -39.84
N PHE A 121 -15.19 -8.71 -40.11
CA PHE A 121 -14.71 -8.25 -41.40
C PHE A 121 -14.64 -9.38 -42.47
N ALA A 122 -14.69 -10.63 -42.01
CA ALA A 122 -14.76 -11.80 -42.90
C ALA A 122 -16.20 -12.26 -43.24
N GLU A 123 -17.25 -11.59 -42.68
CA GLU A 123 -18.65 -11.96 -42.94
C GLU A 123 -19.12 -11.43 -44.32
N PRO A 124 -19.28 -12.28 -45.33
CA PRO A 124 -19.51 -11.84 -46.70
C PRO A 124 -20.93 -11.27 -46.92
N ARG A 125 -21.84 -11.51 -45.99
CA ARG A 125 -23.24 -11.03 -46.11
C ARG A 125 -23.40 -9.56 -45.66
N LEU A 126 -22.35 -8.96 -45.08
CA LEU A 126 -22.40 -7.55 -44.71
C LEU A 126 -22.28 -6.66 -45.95
N ASN A 127 -23.02 -5.54 -45.93
CA ASN A 127 -23.15 -4.61 -47.06
C ASN A 127 -21.83 -3.91 -47.45
N HIS A 128 -20.82 -3.91 -46.61
CA HIS A 128 -19.52 -3.31 -46.89
C HIS A 128 -18.41 -4.25 -46.40
N GLN A 129 -17.35 -4.32 -47.23
CA GLN A 129 -16.19 -5.13 -46.93
C GLN A 129 -14.99 -4.19 -46.68
N THR A 130 -14.46 -4.21 -45.49
CA THR A 130 -13.28 -3.43 -45.11
C THR A 130 -12.05 -4.35 -45.06
N ARG A 131 -10.95 -3.95 -45.68
CA ARG A 131 -9.70 -4.69 -45.55
C ARG A 131 -9.14 -4.47 -44.12
N VAL A 132 -8.73 -5.56 -43.44
CA VAL A 132 -8.10 -5.52 -42.13
C VAL A 132 -6.75 -6.16 -42.19
N ASP A 133 -5.75 -5.48 -41.66
CA ASP A 133 -4.37 -5.95 -41.56
C ASP A 133 -3.86 -5.80 -40.12
N ALA A 134 -3.14 -6.79 -39.60
CA ALA A 134 -2.27 -6.59 -38.46
C ALA A 134 -1.04 -5.75 -38.87
N LEU A 135 -0.52 -4.94 -37.97
CA LEU A 135 0.65 -4.11 -38.22
C LEU A 135 1.88 -5.00 -38.56
N ALA A 136 2.50 -4.73 -39.71
CA ALA A 136 3.64 -5.52 -40.19
C ALA A 136 4.95 -5.25 -39.42
N ASP A 137 5.09 -4.12 -38.75
CA ASP A 137 6.26 -3.76 -37.93
C ASP A 137 6.17 -4.45 -36.55
N PRO A 138 6.97 -5.52 -36.29
CA PRO A 138 6.89 -6.28 -35.05
C PRO A 138 7.36 -5.49 -33.82
N HIS A 139 8.26 -4.51 -33.97
CA HIS A 139 8.74 -3.70 -32.88
C HIS A 139 7.63 -2.75 -32.40
N LEU A 140 6.98 -2.09 -33.34
CA LEU A 140 5.90 -1.15 -33.02
C LEU A 140 4.63 -1.89 -32.51
N ALA A 141 4.35 -3.10 -33.02
CA ALA A 141 3.31 -3.97 -32.49
C ALA A 141 3.61 -4.38 -31.02
N ALA A 142 4.87 -4.69 -30.71
CA ALA A 142 5.31 -4.98 -29.36
C ALA A 142 5.20 -3.76 -28.42
N GLU A 143 5.46 -2.53 -28.91
CA GLU A 143 5.25 -1.31 -28.14
C GLU A 143 3.77 -1.12 -27.77
N CYS A 144 2.84 -1.35 -28.70
CA CYS A 144 1.40 -1.30 -28.44
C CYS A 144 1.00 -2.31 -27.36
N ALA A 145 1.48 -3.56 -27.46
CA ALA A 145 1.21 -4.61 -26.46
C ALA A 145 1.83 -4.29 -25.08
N ALA A 146 3.07 -3.77 -25.07
CA ALA A 146 3.77 -3.41 -23.83
C ALA A 146 3.09 -2.27 -23.07
N LEU A 147 2.55 -1.27 -23.77
CA LEU A 147 1.81 -0.17 -23.15
C LEU A 147 0.59 -0.67 -22.41
N LEU A 148 -0.22 -1.55 -23.01
CA LEU A 148 -1.36 -2.19 -22.36
C LEU A 148 -0.95 -3.06 -21.16
N THR A 149 0.09 -3.89 -21.37
CA THR A 149 0.61 -4.79 -20.33
C THR A 149 1.09 -3.99 -19.11
N ARG A 150 1.83 -2.91 -19.31
CA ARG A 150 2.34 -2.02 -18.25
C ARG A 150 1.17 -1.39 -17.50
N PHE A 151 0.23 -0.79 -18.21
CA PHE A 151 -0.96 -0.15 -17.63
C PHE A 151 -1.75 -1.10 -16.72
N PHE A 152 -2.04 -2.31 -17.20
CA PHE A 152 -2.75 -3.29 -16.40
C PHE A 152 -1.90 -3.91 -15.29
N LYS A 153 -0.57 -3.98 -15.45
CA LYS A 153 0.33 -4.41 -14.39
C LYS A 153 0.40 -3.39 -13.25
N GLU A 154 0.48 -2.11 -13.59
CA GLU A 154 0.51 -1.01 -12.62
C GLU A 154 -0.84 -0.82 -11.90
N ARG A 155 -1.95 -1.14 -12.58
CA ARG A 155 -3.33 -1.08 -12.04
C ARG A 155 -3.90 -2.40 -11.58
N ARG A 156 -3.21 -3.51 -11.73
CA ARG A 156 -3.58 -4.73 -11.02
C ARG A 156 -3.38 -4.46 -9.52
N MET A 157 -4.43 -3.90 -8.91
CA MET A 157 -4.70 -4.25 -7.53
C MET A 157 -4.56 -5.77 -7.44
N PRO A 158 -3.79 -6.32 -6.49
CA PRO A 158 -3.84 -7.75 -6.22
C PRO A 158 -5.32 -8.13 -6.21
N ALA A 159 -5.68 -9.22 -6.90
CA ALA A 159 -7.06 -9.72 -6.89
C ALA A 159 -7.53 -9.63 -5.43
N PRO A 160 -8.74 -9.08 -5.14
CA PRO A 160 -9.17 -8.91 -3.77
C PRO A 160 -9.04 -10.29 -3.14
N PHE A 161 -8.07 -10.45 -2.22
CA PHE A 161 -7.85 -11.71 -1.54
C PHE A 161 -9.17 -12.08 -0.90
N PRO A 162 -9.74 -13.27 -1.17
CA PRO A 162 -11.02 -13.63 -0.62
C PRO A 162 -10.92 -13.48 0.89
N LEU A 163 -11.89 -12.78 1.48
CA LEU A 163 -11.97 -12.65 2.92
C LEU A 163 -12.21 -14.06 3.48
N ARG A 164 -11.39 -14.49 4.42
CA ARG A 164 -11.58 -15.78 5.11
C ARG A 164 -12.91 -15.78 5.87
N ASP A 165 -13.60 -16.91 5.91
CA ASP A 165 -14.89 -17.08 6.60
C ASP A 165 -14.81 -16.78 8.12
N ASP A 166 -13.62 -16.97 8.72
CA ASP A 166 -13.34 -16.75 10.13
C ASP A 166 -12.75 -15.36 10.42
N ALA A 167 -12.74 -14.45 9.43
CA ALA A 167 -12.24 -13.09 9.57
C ALA A 167 -13.30 -12.05 9.15
N LEU A 168 -13.05 -10.81 9.52
CA LEU A 168 -13.80 -9.62 9.10
C LEU A 168 -12.84 -8.64 8.44
N ARG A 169 -13.39 -7.78 7.60
CA ARG A 169 -12.68 -6.64 7.01
C ARG A 169 -13.51 -5.39 7.21
N THR A 170 -12.92 -4.38 7.85
CA THR A 170 -13.59 -3.09 7.98
C THR A 170 -13.76 -2.49 6.58
N PRO A 171 -14.96 -2.00 6.22
CA PRO A 171 -15.20 -1.36 4.92
C PRO A 171 -14.27 -0.16 4.72
N ASP A 172 -13.77 0.02 3.49
CA ASP A 172 -12.84 1.10 3.16
C ASP A 172 -13.44 2.48 3.46
N ALA A 173 -14.76 2.65 3.30
CA ALA A 173 -15.48 3.88 3.64
C ALA A 173 -15.33 4.33 5.12
N ALA A 174 -15.02 3.41 6.03
CA ALA A 174 -14.73 3.76 7.44
C ALA A 174 -13.43 4.57 7.58
N PHE A 175 -12.58 4.56 6.57
CA PHE A 175 -11.27 5.21 6.56
C PHE A 175 -11.21 6.41 5.60
N ASP A 176 -12.36 6.86 5.08
CA ASP A 176 -12.42 8.02 4.21
C ASP A 176 -12.17 9.32 5.01
N ALA A 177 -11.44 10.24 4.40
CA ALA A 177 -11.17 11.58 4.95
C ALA A 177 -10.59 11.63 6.38
N LEU A 178 -9.71 10.69 6.72
CA LEU A 178 -9.03 10.67 8.03
C LEU A 178 -8.11 11.88 8.19
N PRO A 179 -8.22 12.66 9.29
CA PRO A 179 -7.39 13.83 9.51
C PRO A 179 -5.89 13.52 9.51
N GLY A 180 -5.12 14.17 8.64
CA GLY A 180 -3.67 14.02 8.60
C GLY A 180 -3.16 12.65 8.12
N TYR A 181 -3.99 11.87 7.40
CA TYR A 181 -3.63 10.53 6.93
C TYR A 181 -3.92 10.36 5.43
N PRO A 182 -3.16 11.02 4.55
CA PRO A 182 -3.43 11.07 3.11
C PRO A 182 -2.86 9.90 2.31
N TRP A 183 -2.12 8.98 2.95
CA TRP A 183 -1.33 7.94 2.27
C TRP A 183 -2.19 6.84 1.69
N ALA A 184 -1.78 6.35 0.51
CA ALA A 184 -2.42 5.23 -0.15
C ALA A 184 -2.16 3.91 0.60
N PRO A 185 -3.15 3.02 0.74
CA PRO A 185 -2.95 1.74 1.41
C PRO A 185 -2.17 0.76 0.54
N HIS A 186 -1.23 0.02 1.16
CA HIS A 186 -0.61 -1.17 0.60
C HIS A 186 -1.08 -2.42 1.32
N TYR A 187 -1.11 -3.56 0.63
CA TYR A 187 -1.59 -4.82 1.20
C TYR A 187 -0.71 -6.00 0.81
N LEU A 188 -0.52 -6.94 1.76
CA LEU A 188 0.06 -8.27 1.55
C LEU A 188 -0.88 -9.33 2.10
N SER A 189 -0.88 -10.53 1.48
CA SER A 189 -1.60 -11.71 1.97
C SER A 189 -0.93 -13.00 1.55
N ASP A 190 0.22 -12.90 0.90
CA ASP A 190 1.04 -14.01 0.42
C ASP A 190 2.12 -14.44 1.42
N LEU A 191 2.12 -13.87 2.64
CA LEU A 191 3.01 -14.34 3.71
C LEU A 191 2.43 -15.63 4.32
N PRO A 192 3.23 -16.70 4.48
CA PRO A 192 2.77 -17.96 5.08
C PRO A 192 2.08 -17.78 6.43
N ALA A 193 2.64 -16.94 7.31
CA ALA A 193 2.08 -16.70 8.64
C ALA A 193 0.70 -16.00 8.62
N LEU A 194 0.34 -15.32 7.54
CA LEU A 194 -1.00 -14.74 7.39
C LEU A 194 -2.08 -15.78 7.17
N GLY A 195 -1.74 -16.94 6.60
CA GLY A 195 -2.70 -18.00 6.30
C GLY A 195 -3.88 -17.51 5.45
N GLY A 196 -3.64 -16.55 4.52
CA GLY A 196 -4.65 -15.96 3.65
C GLY A 196 -5.36 -14.73 4.22
N LEU A 197 -4.97 -14.22 5.40
CA LEU A 197 -5.40 -12.91 5.88
C LEU A 197 -4.68 -11.77 5.12
N ARG A 198 -5.32 -10.63 5.00
CA ARG A 198 -4.75 -9.42 4.40
C ARG A 198 -4.11 -8.54 5.48
N LEU A 199 -2.83 -8.23 5.32
CA LEU A 199 -2.07 -7.26 6.12
C LEU A 199 -2.04 -5.92 5.37
N HIS A 200 -2.43 -4.84 6.03
CA HIS A 200 -2.25 -3.47 5.55
C HIS A 200 -0.93 -2.89 6.03
N TYR A 201 -0.32 -2.02 5.23
CA TYR A 201 0.83 -1.22 5.63
C TYR A 201 0.92 0.07 4.82
N LEU A 202 1.58 1.07 5.38
CA LEU A 202 2.09 2.24 4.67
C LEU A 202 3.51 1.96 4.20
N ASP A 203 3.88 2.46 3.01
CA ASP A 203 5.23 2.38 2.44
C ASP A 203 5.50 3.66 1.64
N GLU A 204 6.00 4.68 2.32
CA GLU A 204 6.13 6.03 1.80
C GLU A 204 7.60 6.44 1.72
N GLY A 205 7.91 7.30 0.74
CA GLY A 205 9.27 7.76 0.47
C GLY A 205 10.06 6.86 -0.49
N PRO A 206 11.32 7.25 -0.81
CA PRO A 206 12.13 6.51 -1.77
C PRO A 206 12.52 5.12 -1.24
N ARG A 207 12.40 4.07 -2.07
CA ARG A 207 12.82 2.71 -1.67
C ARG A 207 14.31 2.59 -1.34
N GLU A 208 15.13 3.37 -2.01
CA GLU A 208 16.59 3.43 -1.82
C GLU A 208 17.01 4.53 -0.83
N ALA A 209 16.09 4.97 0.02
CA ALA A 209 16.41 5.95 1.06
C ALA A 209 17.53 5.44 1.97
N PRO A 210 18.38 6.34 2.49
CA PRO A 210 19.49 5.95 3.37
C PRO A 210 19.01 5.30 4.67
N ARG A 211 17.80 5.65 5.12
CA ARG A 211 17.14 5.09 6.32
C ARG A 211 15.72 4.63 6.00
N THR A 212 15.32 3.51 6.64
CA THR A 212 13.94 3.03 6.64
C THR A 212 13.41 3.04 8.07
N TRP A 213 12.38 3.82 8.33
CA TRP A 213 11.69 3.85 9.62
C TRP A 213 10.60 2.79 9.64
N LEU A 214 10.80 1.71 10.41
CA LEU A 214 9.80 0.68 10.62
C LEU A 214 9.00 1.01 11.88
N CYS A 215 7.76 1.51 11.70
CA CYS A 215 6.92 2.03 12.76
C CYS A 215 5.89 0.97 13.17
N LEU A 216 6.04 0.40 14.37
CA LEU A 216 5.16 -0.65 14.90
C LEU A 216 4.26 -0.08 16.01
N HIS A 217 2.96 -0.09 15.75
CA HIS A 217 1.95 0.38 16.70
C HIS A 217 1.62 -0.66 17.77
N GLY A 218 0.97 -0.22 18.83
CA GLY A 218 0.47 -1.07 19.89
C GLY A 218 -1.06 -1.19 19.93
N ASN A 219 -1.58 -1.76 21.02
CA ASN A 219 -3.00 -1.92 21.29
C ASN A 219 -3.53 -0.73 22.12
N PRO A 220 -4.65 -0.09 21.73
CA PRO A 220 -5.57 -0.37 20.64
C PRO A 220 -5.35 0.49 19.39
N ALA A 221 -4.14 1.00 19.16
CA ALA A 221 -3.79 1.87 18.05
C ALA A 221 -3.68 1.10 16.71
N TRP A 222 -3.32 1.83 15.66
CA TRP A 222 -3.00 1.34 14.33
C TRP A 222 -2.05 2.34 13.65
N SER A 223 -1.63 2.17 12.41
CA SER A 223 -0.63 3.02 11.74
C SER A 223 -0.96 4.53 11.77
N TYR A 224 -2.24 4.91 11.94
CA TYR A 224 -2.69 6.29 12.16
C TYR A 224 -1.96 6.98 13.33
N LEU A 225 -1.49 6.22 14.32
CA LEU A 225 -0.74 6.73 15.46
C LEU A 225 0.51 7.51 15.05
N TYR A 226 1.10 7.14 13.91
CA TYR A 226 2.33 7.73 13.40
C TYR A 226 2.12 8.94 12.47
N ARG A 227 0.87 9.37 12.22
CA ARG A 227 0.53 10.43 11.27
C ARG A 227 1.27 11.76 11.48
N LYS A 228 1.61 12.09 12.74
CA LYS A 228 2.36 13.31 13.09
C LYS A 228 3.88 13.15 12.96
N MET A 229 4.37 11.91 12.92
CA MET A 229 5.80 11.62 12.73
C MET A 229 6.16 11.47 11.26
N ILE A 230 5.33 10.79 10.49
CA ILE A 230 5.59 10.42 9.10
C ILE A 230 6.01 11.61 8.23
N PRO A 231 5.32 12.77 8.21
CA PRO A 231 5.71 13.90 7.39
C PRO A 231 7.15 14.38 7.67
N VAL A 232 7.53 14.45 8.95
CA VAL A 232 8.88 14.89 9.37
C VAL A 232 9.95 13.92 8.89
N LEU A 233 9.66 12.61 8.93
CA LEU A 233 10.59 11.57 8.48
C LEU A 233 10.74 11.58 6.96
N LEU A 234 9.64 11.80 6.22
CA LEU A 234 9.65 11.92 4.77
C LEU A 234 10.37 13.20 4.30
N ASP A 235 10.17 14.32 4.99
CA ASP A 235 10.86 15.59 4.70
C ASP A 235 12.38 15.47 4.87
N ALA A 236 12.85 14.52 5.68
CA ALA A 236 14.26 14.19 5.82
C ALA A 236 14.80 13.33 4.65
N GLY A 237 13.95 12.97 3.67
CA GLY A 237 14.31 12.13 2.53
C GLY A 237 14.35 10.63 2.82
N ASP A 238 13.75 10.20 3.92
CA ASP A 238 13.75 8.80 4.37
C ASP A 238 12.53 8.02 3.87
N ARG A 239 12.58 6.70 4.02
CA ARG A 239 11.45 5.79 3.80
C ARG A 239 10.75 5.48 5.13
N VAL A 240 9.42 5.47 5.13
CA VAL A 240 8.61 5.08 6.29
C VAL A 240 7.74 3.88 5.94
N VAL A 241 7.83 2.83 6.75
CA VAL A 241 7.02 1.62 6.62
C VAL A 241 6.26 1.42 7.94
N ALA A 242 4.93 1.36 7.88
CA ALA A 242 4.09 1.23 9.07
C ALA A 242 2.97 0.20 8.83
N PRO A 243 3.17 -1.07 9.23
CA PRO A 243 2.12 -2.08 9.12
C PRO A 243 1.06 -1.91 10.20
N ASP A 244 -0.19 -2.27 9.88
CA ASP A 244 -1.24 -2.55 10.85
C ASP A 244 -1.16 -4.02 11.26
N LEU A 245 -1.00 -4.30 12.53
CA LEU A 245 -1.02 -5.67 13.05
C LEU A 245 -2.37 -6.36 12.69
N ILE A 246 -2.36 -7.66 12.49
CA ILE A 246 -3.59 -8.43 12.24
C ILE A 246 -4.58 -8.20 13.38
N GLY A 247 -5.80 -7.82 13.03
CA GLY A 247 -6.82 -7.41 13.99
C GLY A 247 -6.97 -5.91 14.18
N PHE A 248 -6.08 -5.08 13.60
CA PHE A 248 -6.05 -3.62 13.75
C PHE A 248 -6.13 -2.90 12.39
N GLY A 249 -6.38 -1.60 12.43
CA GLY A 249 -6.36 -0.70 11.28
C GLY A 249 -7.12 -1.24 10.08
N LYS A 250 -6.49 -1.21 8.92
CA LYS A 250 -7.03 -1.73 7.65
C LYS A 250 -6.70 -3.21 7.40
N SER A 251 -5.96 -3.88 8.31
CA SER A 251 -5.69 -5.32 8.25
C SER A 251 -6.94 -6.14 8.57
N ASP A 252 -7.00 -7.39 8.06
CA ASP A 252 -8.09 -8.31 8.37
C ASP A 252 -8.17 -8.62 9.87
N LYS A 253 -9.36 -8.93 10.34
CA LYS A 253 -9.69 -9.12 11.76
C LYS A 253 -10.25 -10.52 11.99
N PRO A 254 -9.41 -11.47 12.45
CA PRO A 254 -9.91 -12.75 12.92
C PRO A 254 -11.03 -12.58 13.95
N LYS A 255 -12.13 -13.34 13.79
CA LYS A 255 -13.33 -13.22 14.64
C LYS A 255 -13.11 -13.76 16.06
N LYS A 256 -12.14 -14.69 16.22
CA LYS A 256 -11.87 -15.38 17.48
C LYS A 256 -10.69 -14.77 18.21
N ASP A 257 -10.86 -14.49 19.50
CA ASP A 257 -9.78 -14.02 20.37
C ASP A 257 -8.61 -15.01 20.40
N SER A 258 -8.90 -16.32 20.35
CA SER A 258 -7.90 -17.41 20.36
C SER A 258 -7.01 -17.51 19.10
N PHE A 259 -7.31 -16.74 18.06
CA PHE A 259 -6.39 -16.62 16.92
C PHE A 259 -5.11 -15.87 17.32
N HIS A 260 -5.25 -14.86 18.18
CA HIS A 260 -4.16 -13.98 18.51
C HIS A 260 -3.19 -14.68 19.49
N ALA A 261 -1.94 -14.79 19.09
CA ALA A 261 -0.84 -15.30 19.88
C ALA A 261 0.41 -14.44 19.62
N PHE A 262 1.27 -14.29 20.62
CA PHE A 262 2.52 -13.52 20.51
C PHE A 262 3.37 -14.05 19.33
N SER A 263 3.54 -15.37 19.29
CA SER A 263 4.31 -16.09 18.26
C SER A 263 3.76 -15.83 16.85
N ILE A 264 2.44 -15.81 16.65
CA ILE A 264 1.82 -15.54 15.33
C ILE A 264 2.14 -14.12 14.88
N HIS A 265 1.88 -13.10 15.72
CA HIS A 265 2.13 -11.71 15.36
C HIS A 265 3.61 -11.43 15.10
N ARG A 266 4.50 -12.03 15.91
CA ARG A 266 5.94 -11.95 15.68
C ARG A 266 6.34 -12.55 14.35
N GLN A 267 5.83 -13.74 14.02
CA GLN A 267 6.16 -14.43 12.77
C GLN A 267 5.70 -13.62 11.54
N VAL A 268 4.50 -13.06 11.59
CA VAL A 268 3.99 -12.17 10.53
C VAL A 268 4.94 -10.99 10.31
N LEU A 269 5.42 -10.36 11.38
CA LEU A 269 6.35 -9.24 11.27
C LEU A 269 7.72 -9.64 10.70
N LEU A 270 8.25 -10.81 11.05
CA LEU A 270 9.50 -11.33 10.49
C LEU A 270 9.37 -11.57 8.98
N GLU A 271 8.32 -12.26 8.55
CA GLU A 271 8.04 -12.51 7.14
C GLU A 271 7.76 -11.20 6.36
N PHE A 272 7.09 -10.23 6.98
CA PHE A 272 6.86 -8.91 6.41
C PHE A 272 8.16 -8.15 6.13
N ILE A 273 9.08 -8.12 7.10
CA ILE A 273 10.39 -7.46 6.97
C ILE A 273 11.23 -8.12 5.87
N GLU A 274 11.21 -9.45 5.82
CA GLU A 274 11.91 -10.22 4.77
C GLU A 274 11.28 -9.97 3.39
N ARG A 275 9.97 -10.03 3.28
CA ARG A 275 9.21 -9.85 2.03
C ARG A 275 9.43 -8.48 1.38
N LEU A 276 9.56 -7.43 2.19
CA LEU A 276 9.88 -6.08 1.72
C LEU A 276 11.40 -5.82 1.61
N ASP A 277 12.24 -6.79 1.97
CA ASP A 277 13.69 -6.68 2.04
C ASP A 277 14.16 -5.39 2.73
N LEU A 278 13.57 -5.09 3.91
CA LEU A 278 13.87 -3.86 4.63
C LEU A 278 15.33 -3.86 5.09
N LYS A 279 16.03 -2.77 4.81
CA LYS A 279 17.45 -2.54 5.14
C LYS A 279 17.63 -1.17 5.79
N ASN A 280 18.74 -0.98 6.48
CA ASN A 280 19.07 0.26 7.18
C ASN A 280 17.91 0.74 8.09
N VAL A 281 17.32 -0.22 8.80
CA VAL A 281 16.11 -0.01 9.59
C VAL A 281 16.42 0.76 10.87
N VAL A 282 15.70 1.86 11.09
CA VAL A 282 15.43 2.42 12.41
C VAL A 282 14.10 1.85 12.88
N LEU A 283 14.16 0.96 13.87
CA LEU A 283 12.98 0.35 14.46
C LEU A 283 12.30 1.36 15.40
N VAL A 284 11.04 1.68 15.13
CA VAL A 284 10.24 2.64 15.92
C VAL A 284 9.11 1.89 16.61
N VAL A 285 9.14 1.85 17.93
CA VAL A 285 8.26 0.98 18.72
C VAL A 285 7.63 1.68 19.90
N GLN A 286 6.40 1.26 20.23
CA GLN A 286 5.66 1.65 21.41
C GLN A 286 4.68 0.54 21.79
N ASP A 287 4.39 0.33 23.07
CA ASP A 287 3.42 -0.64 23.61
C ASP A 287 3.64 -2.04 23.00
N TRP A 288 2.64 -2.69 22.42
CA TRP A 288 2.77 -3.98 21.73
C TRP A 288 3.71 -3.96 20.53
N GLY A 289 3.80 -2.80 19.86
CA GLY A 289 4.84 -2.62 18.84
C GLY A 289 6.24 -2.81 19.39
N GLY A 290 6.46 -2.51 20.69
CA GLY A 290 7.70 -2.80 21.38
C GLY A 290 7.80 -4.21 21.92
N LEU A 291 6.73 -4.76 22.55
CA LEU A 291 6.72 -6.15 22.99
C LEU A 291 7.10 -7.13 21.87
N LEU A 292 6.55 -6.94 20.69
CA LEU A 292 6.89 -7.71 19.49
C LEU A 292 8.18 -7.24 18.84
N GLY A 293 8.29 -5.92 18.59
CA GLY A 293 9.34 -5.31 17.80
C GLY A 293 10.74 -5.49 18.39
N LEU A 294 10.89 -5.40 19.72
CA LEU A 294 12.17 -5.62 20.39
C LEU A 294 12.70 -7.07 20.25
N THR A 295 11.86 -8.01 19.82
CA THR A 295 12.28 -9.40 19.55
C THR A 295 12.70 -9.65 18.10
N LEU A 296 12.59 -8.67 17.20
CA LEU A 296 12.84 -8.87 15.78
C LEU A 296 14.32 -8.73 15.40
N PRO A 297 15.10 -7.73 15.92
CA PRO A 297 16.46 -7.48 15.45
C PRO A 297 17.42 -8.63 15.64
N MET A 298 17.27 -9.44 16.68
CA MET A 298 18.16 -10.59 16.91
C MET A 298 18.06 -11.68 15.82
N ALA A 299 16.96 -11.70 15.04
CA ALA A 299 16.80 -12.66 13.94
C ALA A 299 17.58 -12.25 12.68
N ALA A 300 17.84 -10.94 12.48
CA ALA A 300 18.58 -10.41 11.35
C ALA A 300 19.25 -9.06 11.73
N PRO A 301 20.24 -9.06 12.64
CA PRO A 301 20.82 -7.83 13.20
C PRO A 301 21.36 -6.86 12.15
N GLN A 302 21.87 -7.39 11.04
CA GLN A 302 22.46 -6.61 9.95
C GLN A 302 21.44 -5.69 9.24
N ARG A 303 20.15 -5.92 9.38
CA ARG A 303 19.09 -5.07 8.82
C ARG A 303 18.87 -3.78 9.61
N TYR A 304 19.25 -3.77 10.91
CA TYR A 304 18.92 -2.71 11.84
C TYR A 304 20.14 -1.83 12.15
N ARG A 305 19.92 -0.53 12.17
CA ARG A 305 20.92 0.50 12.45
C ARG A 305 20.55 1.38 13.62
N GLY A 306 19.26 1.46 13.95
CA GLY A 306 18.75 2.30 15.01
C GLY A 306 17.51 1.76 15.69
N LEU A 307 17.27 2.25 16.90
CA LEU A 307 16.09 1.99 17.71
C LEU A 307 15.54 3.31 18.27
N LEU A 308 14.32 3.65 17.90
CA LEU A 308 13.50 4.66 18.58
C LEU A 308 12.49 3.93 19.46
N VAL A 309 12.68 3.94 20.76
CA VAL A 309 11.83 3.22 21.72
C VAL A 309 11.03 4.18 22.57
N MET A 310 9.71 3.95 22.63
CA MET A 310 8.74 4.79 23.33
C MET A 310 7.83 3.90 24.18
N ASN A 311 7.53 4.30 25.39
CA ASN A 311 6.58 3.68 26.37
C ASN A 311 6.23 2.21 26.07
N THR A 312 7.19 1.31 26.34
CA THR A 312 7.09 -0.14 26.09
C THR A 312 7.96 -0.93 27.07
N THR A 313 7.97 -2.24 26.93
CA THR A 313 8.82 -3.16 27.73
C THR A 313 9.09 -4.46 26.98
N LEU A 314 9.89 -5.35 27.56
CA LEU A 314 10.05 -6.74 27.15
C LEU A 314 9.14 -7.64 28.04
N GLY A 315 8.34 -8.47 27.40
CA GLY A 315 7.49 -9.45 28.09
C GLY A 315 8.26 -10.73 28.46
N THR A 316 9.14 -10.66 29.43
CA THR A 316 10.04 -11.75 29.80
C THR A 316 9.40 -12.85 30.65
N GLY A 317 8.26 -12.55 31.28
CA GLY A 317 7.54 -13.49 32.15
C GLY A 317 8.28 -13.85 33.46
N ASP A 318 9.42 -13.21 33.73
CA ASP A 318 10.22 -13.42 34.95
C ASP A 318 10.13 -12.27 35.95
N SER A 319 9.26 -11.30 35.67
CA SER A 319 8.99 -10.14 36.54
C SER A 319 7.48 -9.90 36.65
N PRO A 320 6.99 -9.44 37.81
CA PRO A 320 5.57 -9.18 37.98
C PRO A 320 5.12 -8.03 37.09
N LEU A 321 3.89 -8.13 36.57
CA LEU A 321 3.26 -7.04 35.81
C LEU A 321 3.00 -5.83 36.71
N SER A 322 3.10 -4.63 36.16
CA SER A 322 2.87 -3.40 36.90
C SER A 322 1.40 -3.30 37.36
N PRO A 323 1.13 -2.67 38.52
CA PRO A 323 -0.26 -2.42 38.98
C PRO A 323 -1.08 -1.67 37.92
N GLY A 324 -0.48 -0.73 37.20
CA GLY A 324 -1.14 0.02 36.12
C GLY A 324 -1.57 -0.89 34.99
N PHE A 325 -0.70 -1.84 34.58
CA PHE A 325 -1.07 -2.82 33.55
C PHE A 325 -2.16 -3.79 34.03
N LEU A 326 -2.09 -4.28 35.26
CA LEU A 326 -3.14 -5.14 35.83
C LEU A 326 -4.50 -4.45 35.85
N ALA A 327 -4.54 -3.17 36.24
CA ALA A 327 -5.75 -2.36 36.19
C ALA A 327 -6.28 -2.16 34.75
N TRP A 328 -5.39 -1.94 33.79
CA TRP A 328 -5.72 -1.87 32.37
C TRP A 328 -6.34 -3.19 31.87
N ARG A 329 -5.67 -4.34 32.14
CA ARG A 329 -6.15 -5.68 31.76
C ARG A 329 -7.53 -5.97 32.34
N GLU A 330 -7.74 -5.64 33.61
CA GLU A 330 -9.04 -5.79 34.28
C GLU A 330 -10.11 -4.88 33.64
N MET A 331 -9.79 -3.63 33.33
CA MET A 331 -10.71 -2.70 32.67
C MET A 331 -11.12 -3.22 31.30
N CYS A 332 -10.18 -3.72 30.47
CA CYS A 332 -10.47 -4.32 29.18
C CYS A 332 -11.38 -5.56 29.30
N ALA A 333 -11.14 -6.41 30.28
CA ALA A 333 -11.98 -7.59 30.53
C ALA A 333 -13.41 -7.23 30.93
N LYS A 334 -13.58 -6.21 31.78
CA LYS A 334 -14.90 -5.73 32.25
C LYS A 334 -15.65 -4.94 31.17
N ASN A 335 -14.93 -4.25 30.26
CA ASN A 335 -15.51 -3.38 29.25
C ASN A 335 -14.96 -3.71 27.86
N PRO A 336 -15.28 -4.88 27.28
CA PRO A 336 -14.70 -5.34 26.01
C PRO A 336 -15.10 -4.49 24.79
N GLU A 337 -16.06 -3.58 24.98
CA GLU A 337 -16.55 -2.67 23.94
C GLU A 337 -16.22 -1.20 24.23
N PHE A 338 -15.16 -0.94 25.02
CA PHE A 338 -14.75 0.45 25.31
C PHE A 338 -14.46 1.24 24.01
N GLY A 339 -14.82 2.53 24.00
CA GLY A 339 -14.52 3.42 22.87
C GLY A 339 -13.04 3.72 22.82
N VAL A 340 -12.38 3.35 21.70
CA VAL A 340 -10.95 3.58 21.52
C VAL A 340 -10.67 5.08 21.41
N GLY A 341 -11.45 5.81 20.63
CA GLY A 341 -11.34 7.27 20.53
C GLY A 341 -11.50 7.98 21.88
N ARG A 342 -12.38 7.48 22.75
CA ARG A 342 -12.53 8.03 24.13
C ARG A 342 -11.29 7.80 24.99
N LEU A 343 -10.62 6.66 24.81
CA LEU A 343 -9.36 6.36 25.49
C LEU A 343 -8.28 7.37 25.08
N PHE A 344 -8.16 7.60 23.75
CA PHE A 344 -7.22 8.58 23.22
C PHE A 344 -7.51 10.01 23.69
N ALA A 345 -8.78 10.44 23.64
CA ALA A 345 -9.20 11.76 24.11
C ALA A 345 -8.84 12.01 25.59
N ARG A 346 -8.96 10.98 26.46
CA ARG A 346 -8.61 11.10 27.89
C ARG A 346 -7.11 11.33 28.10
N GLY A 347 -6.28 10.64 27.32
CA GLY A 347 -4.81 10.73 27.43
C GLY A 347 -4.21 11.91 26.65
N ASN A 348 -4.98 12.51 25.73
CA ASN A 348 -4.49 13.53 24.81
C ASN A 348 -5.57 14.60 24.57
N PRO A 349 -5.81 15.49 25.54
CA PRO A 349 -6.90 16.47 25.48
C PRO A 349 -6.75 17.51 24.36
N GLN A 350 -5.59 17.58 23.71
CA GLN A 350 -5.32 18.45 22.56
C GLN A 350 -5.85 17.90 21.23
N MET A 351 -6.28 16.62 21.19
CA MET A 351 -6.80 16.01 19.96
C MET A 351 -8.20 16.51 19.62
N SER A 352 -8.48 16.66 18.32
CA SER A 352 -9.82 16.95 17.84
C SER A 352 -10.76 15.74 17.97
N ALA A 353 -12.07 15.97 17.90
CA ALA A 353 -13.06 14.90 17.93
C ALA A 353 -12.89 13.95 16.72
N GLU A 354 -12.55 14.49 15.56
CA GLU A 354 -12.31 13.74 14.32
C GLU A 354 -11.03 12.87 14.43
N GLU A 355 -9.96 13.40 15.02
CA GLU A 355 -8.75 12.61 15.29
C GLU A 355 -9.04 11.46 16.26
N CYS A 356 -9.84 11.70 17.30
CA CYS A 356 -10.26 10.65 18.22
C CYS A 356 -11.13 9.59 17.51
N ALA A 357 -12.10 10.01 16.69
CA ALA A 357 -12.98 9.11 15.93
C ALA A 357 -12.19 8.22 14.95
N ALA A 358 -11.08 8.70 14.38
CA ALA A 358 -10.22 7.92 13.51
C ALA A 358 -9.64 6.67 14.19
N TYR A 359 -9.49 6.66 15.52
CA TYR A 359 -9.07 5.48 16.26
C TYR A 359 -10.20 4.46 16.47
N ASP A 360 -11.47 4.86 16.37
CA ASP A 360 -12.61 3.94 16.39
C ASP A 360 -12.91 3.34 15.00
N ALA A 361 -12.45 3.97 13.92
CA ALA A 361 -12.73 3.57 12.53
C ALA A 361 -12.50 2.07 12.24
N PRO A 362 -11.41 1.41 12.73
CA PRO A 362 -11.19 -0.01 12.50
C PRO A 362 -12.22 -0.94 13.17
N PHE A 363 -12.99 -0.46 14.12
CA PHE A 363 -13.73 -1.26 15.10
C PHE A 363 -15.24 -0.93 15.15
N PRO A 364 -15.97 -1.06 14.03
CA PRO A 364 -17.37 -0.64 13.93
C PRO A 364 -18.32 -1.43 14.84
N ASP A 365 -17.96 -2.67 15.19
CA ASP A 365 -18.78 -3.57 16.02
C ASP A 365 -17.92 -4.52 16.86
N ARG A 366 -18.59 -5.35 17.69
CA ARG A 366 -17.95 -6.32 18.57
C ARG A 366 -17.10 -7.37 17.82
N GLY A 367 -17.52 -7.76 16.61
CA GLY A 367 -16.81 -8.77 15.81
C GLY A 367 -15.43 -8.30 15.40
N HIS A 368 -15.28 -7.01 15.09
CA HIS A 368 -14.01 -6.40 14.70
C HIS A 368 -13.04 -6.18 15.86
N ARG A 369 -13.42 -6.50 17.11
CA ARG A 369 -12.69 -6.19 18.35
C ARG A 369 -11.99 -7.37 19.00
N ALA A 370 -11.86 -8.51 18.33
CA ALA A 370 -11.22 -9.71 18.89
C ALA A 370 -9.78 -9.42 19.35
N ALA A 371 -8.99 -8.70 18.56
CA ALA A 371 -7.63 -8.31 18.93
C ALA A 371 -7.60 -7.43 20.18
N LEU A 372 -8.52 -6.46 20.30
CA LEU A 372 -8.60 -5.59 21.49
C LEU A 372 -8.80 -6.39 22.79
N ARG A 373 -9.56 -7.48 22.73
CA ARG A 373 -9.80 -8.38 23.88
C ARG A 373 -8.62 -9.31 24.11
N ALA A 374 -7.97 -9.79 23.06
CA ALA A 374 -6.93 -10.82 23.13
C ALA A 374 -5.58 -10.25 23.60
N PHE A 375 -5.21 -9.03 23.19
CA PHE A 375 -3.87 -8.48 23.43
C PHE A 375 -3.56 -8.27 24.93
N PRO A 376 -4.42 -7.71 25.78
CA PRO A 376 -4.09 -7.55 27.19
C PRO A 376 -3.76 -8.85 27.92
N PRO A 377 -4.50 -9.97 27.76
CA PRO A 377 -4.13 -11.24 28.37
C PRO A 377 -2.92 -11.95 27.71
N MET A 378 -2.56 -11.59 26.47
CA MET A 378 -1.39 -12.16 25.79
C MET A 378 -0.05 -11.64 26.30
N VAL A 379 0.00 -10.59 27.12
CA VAL A 379 1.27 -10.10 27.68
C VAL A 379 1.86 -11.21 28.55
N PRO A 380 3.10 -11.67 28.25
CA PRO A 380 3.73 -12.76 29.01
C PRO A 380 3.88 -12.42 30.48
N ASP A 381 3.17 -13.11 31.35
CA ASP A 381 3.14 -12.95 32.80
C ASP A 381 3.70 -14.16 33.58
N ALA A 382 4.14 -15.18 32.85
CA ALA A 382 4.81 -16.36 33.38
C ALA A 382 5.98 -16.79 32.47
N PRO A 383 7.01 -17.48 33.00
CA PRO A 383 8.21 -17.87 32.26
C PRO A 383 7.95 -18.80 31.06
N ASP A 384 6.85 -19.55 31.06
CA ASP A 384 6.39 -20.47 30.03
C ASP A 384 5.31 -19.87 29.11
N ALA A 385 4.88 -18.62 29.34
CA ALA A 385 3.93 -17.92 28.50
C ALA A 385 4.48 -17.74 27.07
N ASP A 386 3.59 -17.78 26.06
CA ASP A 386 3.95 -17.52 24.67
C ASP A 386 4.61 -16.14 24.55
N GLY A 387 5.80 -16.09 23.96
CA GLY A 387 6.61 -14.88 23.84
C GLY A 387 7.63 -14.67 24.98
N ALA A 388 7.50 -15.30 26.16
CA ALA A 388 8.40 -15.07 27.28
C ALA A 388 9.84 -15.49 26.98
N ALA A 389 10.02 -16.69 26.43
CA ALA A 389 11.35 -17.22 26.11
C ALA A 389 12.08 -16.37 25.07
N VAL A 390 11.40 -15.97 24.00
CA VAL A 390 11.98 -15.13 22.95
C VAL A 390 12.28 -13.71 23.46
N SER A 391 11.45 -13.18 24.37
CA SER A 391 11.70 -11.87 25.01
C SER A 391 12.92 -11.89 25.92
N ARG A 392 13.20 -13.03 26.61
CA ARG A 392 14.45 -13.19 27.38
C ARG A 392 15.69 -13.24 26.45
N GLN A 393 15.61 -13.95 25.33
CA GLN A 393 16.66 -13.94 24.31
C GLN A 393 16.88 -12.52 23.76
N ALA A 394 15.81 -11.78 23.49
CA ALA A 394 15.90 -10.40 23.06
C ALA A 394 16.53 -9.49 24.13
N ARG A 395 16.21 -9.70 25.43
CA ARG A 395 16.88 -8.98 26.53
C ARG A 395 18.39 -9.18 26.50
N ASP A 396 18.84 -10.41 26.30
CA ASP A 396 20.25 -10.73 26.22
C ASP A 396 20.90 -10.09 24.97
N PHE A 397 20.23 -10.15 23.82
CA PHE A 397 20.67 -9.46 22.60
C PHE A 397 20.83 -7.95 22.80
N TRP A 398 19.85 -7.28 23.39
CA TRP A 398 19.91 -5.84 23.62
C TRP A 398 21.01 -5.44 24.58
N ARG A 399 21.33 -6.28 25.57
CA ARG A 399 22.40 -6.05 26.55
C ARG A 399 23.77 -6.28 25.94
N ASP A 400 23.96 -7.36 25.21
CA ASP A 400 25.28 -7.89 24.87
C ASP A 400 25.65 -7.61 23.40
N ASP A 401 24.70 -7.72 22.44
CA ASP A 401 25.01 -7.77 21.02
C ASP A 401 24.60 -6.50 20.28
N TRP A 402 23.70 -5.68 20.84
CA TRP A 402 23.24 -4.46 20.17
C TRP A 402 24.37 -3.45 19.99
N THR A 403 24.55 -3.02 18.72
CA THR A 403 25.61 -2.06 18.34
C THR A 403 25.06 -0.82 17.64
N GLY A 404 23.74 -0.79 17.34
CA GLY A 404 23.10 0.35 16.69
C GLY A 404 22.90 1.53 17.65
N GLN A 405 22.52 2.66 17.07
CA GLN A 405 22.14 3.85 17.84
C GLN A 405 20.75 3.65 18.51
N THR A 406 20.56 4.24 19.67
CA THR A 406 19.28 4.21 20.36
C THR A 406 18.85 5.62 20.77
N LEU A 407 17.57 5.95 20.55
CA LEU A 407 16.90 7.09 21.13
C LEU A 407 15.69 6.59 21.91
N MET A 408 15.53 7.04 23.15
CA MET A 408 14.39 6.72 23.98
C MET A 408 13.56 7.99 24.23
N ALA A 409 12.23 7.90 24.02
CA ALA A 409 11.30 8.98 24.37
C ALA A 409 10.24 8.45 25.35
N ILE A 410 9.96 9.21 26.39
CA ILE A 410 9.08 8.79 27.50
C ILE A 410 7.94 9.79 27.66
N GLY A 411 6.71 9.32 27.55
CA GLY A 411 5.53 10.03 28.03
C GLY A 411 5.42 9.86 29.55
N ALA A 412 5.70 10.93 30.28
CA ALA A 412 5.84 10.87 31.75
C ALA A 412 4.52 10.60 32.47
N GLN A 413 3.39 10.87 31.82
CA GLN A 413 2.04 10.68 32.43
C GLN A 413 1.46 9.28 32.10
N ASP A 414 2.22 8.38 31.52
CA ASP A 414 1.77 7.01 31.27
C ASP A 414 1.69 6.21 32.60
N PRO A 415 0.50 5.78 33.03
CA PRO A 415 0.37 5.04 34.29
C PRO A 415 0.79 3.55 34.15
N VAL A 416 1.02 3.06 32.94
CA VAL A 416 1.27 1.64 32.63
C VAL A 416 2.73 1.40 32.33
N LEU A 417 3.29 2.12 31.36
CA LEU A 417 4.64 1.94 30.80
C LEU A 417 5.45 3.25 30.91
N GLY A 418 5.19 4.03 31.95
CA GLY A 418 5.83 5.31 32.19
C GLY A 418 7.31 5.21 32.60
N GLU A 419 7.81 6.29 33.20
CA GLU A 419 9.23 6.49 33.44
C GLU A 419 9.93 5.34 34.20
N PRO A 420 9.34 4.72 35.25
CA PRO A 420 10.01 3.62 35.97
C PRO A 420 10.26 2.40 35.05
N VAL A 421 9.27 2.02 34.23
CA VAL A 421 9.37 0.88 33.31
C VAL A 421 10.39 1.19 32.20
N MET A 422 10.34 2.39 31.63
CA MET A 422 11.24 2.80 30.57
C MET A 422 12.69 2.93 31.07
N ARG A 423 12.93 3.39 32.29
CA ARG A 423 14.28 3.40 32.88
C ARG A 423 14.82 2.01 33.15
N ALA A 424 13.97 1.05 33.53
CA ALA A 424 14.35 -0.35 33.64
C ALA A 424 14.73 -0.93 32.25
N LEU A 425 13.96 -0.65 31.21
CA LEU A 425 14.28 -1.05 29.84
C LEU A 425 15.57 -0.39 29.33
N ARG A 426 15.79 0.90 29.66
CA ARG A 426 17.03 1.61 29.33
C ARG A 426 18.25 0.92 29.89
N ALA A 427 18.19 0.42 31.13
CA ALA A 427 19.28 -0.30 31.77
C ALA A 427 19.64 -1.64 31.07
N VAL A 428 18.69 -2.21 30.33
CA VAL A 428 18.90 -3.41 29.51
C VAL A 428 19.56 -3.08 28.18
N ILE A 429 19.15 -1.98 27.54
CA ILE A 429 19.62 -1.65 26.18
C ILE A 429 21.01 -1.03 26.27
N ARG A 430 22.00 -1.74 25.67
CA ARG A 430 23.39 -1.32 25.62
C ARG A 430 23.53 0.09 25.03
N ASN A 431 24.30 0.94 25.70
CA ASN A 431 24.61 2.32 25.29
C ASN A 431 23.37 3.19 25.04
N CYS A 432 22.23 2.88 25.67
CA CYS A 432 21.04 3.71 25.55
C CYS A 432 21.27 5.05 26.27
N PRO A 433 21.17 6.21 25.56
CA PRO A 433 21.43 7.51 26.17
C PRO A 433 20.32 7.91 27.15
N GLU A 434 20.48 9.08 27.80
CA GLU A 434 19.38 9.66 28.61
C GLU A 434 18.17 9.89 27.74
N PRO A 435 16.96 9.55 28.24
CA PRO A 435 15.73 9.64 27.47
C PRO A 435 15.28 11.07 27.27
N MET A 436 14.61 11.33 26.15
CA MET A 436 13.78 12.50 25.94
C MET A 436 12.50 12.31 26.75
N VAL A 437 12.36 13.02 27.85
CA VAL A 437 11.15 12.97 28.68
C VAL A 437 10.16 14.04 28.23
N LEU A 438 8.91 13.65 27.95
CA LEU A 438 7.81 14.53 27.58
C LEU A 438 6.83 14.63 28.78
N PRO A 439 6.92 15.70 29.58
CA PRO A 439 6.16 15.80 30.85
C PRO A 439 4.64 15.82 30.65
N GLN A 440 4.16 16.28 29.50
CA GLN A 440 2.73 16.40 29.18
C GLN A 440 2.18 15.18 28.42
N ALA A 441 3.03 14.27 27.99
CA ALA A 441 2.62 13.12 27.20
C ALA A 441 2.24 11.93 28.09
N GLY A 442 1.16 11.25 27.72
CA GLY A 442 0.75 9.98 28.28
C GLY A 442 1.28 8.78 27.50
N HIS A 443 0.52 7.69 27.52
CA HIS A 443 0.87 6.42 26.90
C HIS A 443 1.07 6.52 25.38
N PHE A 444 0.21 7.26 24.66
CA PHE A 444 0.30 7.45 23.21
C PHE A 444 1.18 8.65 22.88
N VAL A 445 2.46 8.52 23.20
CA VAL A 445 3.45 9.59 23.11
C VAL A 445 3.63 10.13 21.68
N GLN A 446 3.27 9.35 20.65
CA GLN A 446 3.27 9.75 19.25
C GLN A 446 2.25 10.86 18.91
N GLU A 447 1.30 11.16 19.81
CA GLU A 447 0.47 12.35 19.67
C GLU A 447 1.27 13.66 19.84
N HIS A 448 2.50 13.56 20.39
CA HIS A 448 3.55 14.58 20.38
C HIS A 448 4.64 14.27 19.34
N GLY A 449 4.30 13.52 18.29
CA GLY A 449 5.22 12.84 17.39
C GLY A 449 6.13 13.75 16.56
N GLU A 450 5.69 14.97 16.23
CA GLU A 450 6.51 15.90 15.44
C GLU A 450 7.84 16.23 16.16
N ALA A 451 7.80 16.55 17.43
CA ALA A 451 9.01 16.85 18.22
C ALA A 451 9.92 15.62 18.35
N ILE A 452 9.32 14.43 18.57
CA ILE A 452 10.07 13.17 18.66
C ILE A 452 10.73 12.85 17.31
N ALA A 453 10.00 12.99 16.20
CA ALA A 453 10.53 12.71 14.87
C ALA A 453 11.67 13.65 14.49
N ARG A 454 11.57 14.96 14.78
CA ARG A 454 12.67 15.92 14.59
C ARG A 454 13.92 15.54 15.40
N SER A 455 13.73 15.17 16.67
CA SER A 455 14.82 14.70 17.52
C SER A 455 15.43 13.40 16.98
N ALA A 456 14.60 12.48 16.49
CA ALA A 456 15.05 11.22 15.93
C ALA A 456 15.85 11.42 14.62
N VAL A 457 15.37 12.27 13.71
CA VAL A 457 16.11 12.61 12.47
C VAL A 457 17.47 13.20 12.79
N ALA A 458 17.56 14.10 13.77
CA ALA A 458 18.81 14.70 14.20
C ALA A 458 19.75 13.67 14.87
N HIS A 459 19.20 12.78 15.72
CA HIS A 459 19.97 11.77 16.46
C HIS A 459 20.55 10.70 15.54
N PHE A 460 19.74 10.17 14.63
CA PHE A 460 20.14 9.11 13.71
C PHE A 460 20.81 9.66 12.44
N GLY A 461 21.38 10.84 12.39
CA GLY A 461 21.95 11.53 11.22
C GLY A 461 22.57 10.62 10.14
N THR A 462 22.79 11.13 8.96
CA THR A 462 23.21 10.33 7.79
C THR A 462 24.59 9.69 7.92
N ASP A 463 25.46 10.21 8.77
CA ASP A 463 26.85 9.75 8.90
C ASP A 463 27.00 8.36 9.56
N GLY A 464 26.05 7.96 10.41
CA GLY A 464 26.01 6.62 11.03
C GLY A 464 25.46 5.50 10.12
N PHE A 465 24.90 5.85 8.94
CA PHE A 465 24.25 4.94 8.02
C PHE A 465 25.05 4.65 6.74
N ARG A 466 26.32 5.09 6.65
CA ARG A 466 27.18 4.70 5.53
C ARG A 466 27.40 3.18 5.56
N PRO A 467 27.29 2.48 4.42
CA PRO A 467 27.59 1.05 4.37
C PRO A 467 29.03 0.86 4.84
N THR A 468 29.24 0.03 5.86
CA THR A 468 30.54 -0.48 6.16
C THR A 468 31.04 -1.24 4.94
N ALA A 469 32.04 -0.72 4.25
CA ALA A 469 32.67 -1.44 3.15
C ALA A 469 33.04 -2.84 3.69
N ILE A 470 32.48 -3.86 3.06
CA ILE A 470 32.87 -5.25 3.30
C ILE A 470 34.30 -5.34 2.74
N VAL A 471 35.29 -5.46 3.63
CA VAL A 471 36.66 -5.79 3.31
C VAL A 471 36.75 -7.28 3.03
#